data_042454cd976574437d9c0a97f6ab2f57
#
_entry.id   042454cd976574437d9c0a97f6ab2f57
#
_cell.length_a   1.000
_cell.length_b   1.000
_cell.length_c   1.000
_cell.angle_alpha   90.00
_cell.angle_beta   90.00
_cell.angle_gamma   90.00
#
_symmetry.space_group_name_H-M   'P 1'
#
loop_
_entity.id
_entity.type
_entity.pdbx_description
1 polymer ?
#
loop_
_entity_poly.entity_id
_entity_poly.type
_entity_poly.pdbx_seq_one_letter_code
_entity_poly.pdbx_strand_id
1 'polypeptide(L)'
;NNFVDDMHRPALPYKFKFKVSGCANDCMNSIERADMSVIGTWKDDIKVDQEEFKKYVSLKGRKYVIDNIVTRCPTNAISLNDDDSIAIDNQNCVKCMHCLNVVPKALHPGDDKGVTVLIGGKRTLKIGDLMGTVIVPFMKLDNEEDYERLVEIAEETIDFWADNALEHERCGEMIERIGLVNFLEGIGVEVDPNMVSNPRESSYVRTDDWDQEAQKWYERADAKKDTA
;
A
#
# COMPACT_ATOMS: atom_id res chain seq x y z
N ASN A 1 12.42 18.63 -9.67
CA ASN A 1 12.44 20.04 -10.10
C ASN A 1 11.16 20.45 -10.82
N ASN A 2 10.39 19.52 -11.39
CA ASN A 2 9.21 19.81 -12.24
C ASN A 2 8.09 20.56 -11.48
N PHE A 3 8.00 20.40 -10.18
CA PHE A 3 6.90 20.97 -9.37
C PHE A 3 7.35 22.11 -8.45
N VAL A 4 8.55 22.67 -8.63
CA VAL A 4 9.08 23.68 -7.69
C VAL A 4 8.26 24.97 -7.72
N ASP A 5 7.82 25.40 -8.89
CA ASP A 5 7.05 26.62 -9.06
C ASP A 5 5.60 26.45 -8.59
N ASP A 6 5.00 25.27 -8.82
CA ASP A 6 3.62 24.95 -8.44
C ASP A 6 3.46 24.68 -6.94
N MET A 7 4.53 24.26 -6.28
CA MET A 7 4.53 24.00 -4.84
C MET A 7 4.82 25.24 -3.97
N HIS A 8 5.16 26.38 -4.57
CA HIS A 8 5.38 27.64 -3.86
C HIS A 8 4.07 28.26 -3.38
N ARG A 9 4.05 28.70 -2.13
CA ARG A 9 2.90 29.42 -1.57
C ARG A 9 2.69 30.78 -2.27
N PRO A 10 1.43 31.21 -2.49
CA PRO A 10 0.14 30.68 -2.01
C PRO A 10 -0.66 29.88 -3.09
N ALA A 11 -0.02 29.35 -4.11
CA ALA A 11 -0.67 28.78 -5.30
C ALA A 11 -1.58 27.58 -5.05
N LEU A 12 -1.36 26.81 -3.97
CA LEU A 12 -2.11 25.58 -3.68
C LEU A 12 -3.04 25.74 -2.48
N PRO A 13 -4.22 25.07 -2.47
CA PRO A 13 -5.19 25.11 -1.37
C PRO A 13 -4.59 24.70 -0.03
N TYR A 14 -3.69 23.74 -0.03
CA TYR A 14 -2.94 23.27 1.13
C TYR A 14 -1.61 22.64 0.69
N LYS A 15 -0.90 21.95 1.62
CA LYS A 15 0.31 21.20 1.29
C LYS A 15 -0.01 19.93 0.53
N PHE A 16 0.69 19.67 -0.53
CA PHE A 16 0.72 18.38 -1.23
C PHE A 16 2.00 17.61 -0.85
N LYS A 17 1.88 16.33 -0.59
CA LYS A 17 3.01 15.46 -0.26
C LYS A 17 3.15 14.34 -1.26
N PHE A 18 4.32 14.28 -1.86
CA PHE A 18 4.72 13.20 -2.75
C PHE A 18 5.75 12.33 -2.05
N LYS A 19 5.58 11.00 -2.07
CA LYS A 19 6.54 10.06 -1.51
C LYS A 19 6.75 8.85 -2.40
N VAL A 20 8.00 8.37 -2.42
CA VAL A 20 8.41 7.19 -3.16
C VAL A 20 8.98 6.17 -2.17
N SER A 21 8.48 4.94 -2.23
CA SER A 21 9.01 3.77 -1.52
C SER A 21 9.48 2.72 -2.51
N GLY A 22 10.67 2.19 -2.34
CA GLY A 22 11.27 1.22 -3.26
C GLY A 22 10.62 -0.16 -3.28
N CYS A 23 9.74 -0.47 -2.32
CA CYS A 23 9.02 -1.75 -2.25
C CYS A 23 7.80 -1.67 -1.33
N ALA A 24 6.98 -2.75 -1.33
CA ALA A 24 5.76 -2.87 -0.52
C ALA A 24 5.97 -2.88 1.00
N ASN A 25 7.21 -2.93 1.51
CA ASN A 25 7.47 -2.69 2.93
C ASN A 25 7.18 -1.26 3.37
N ASP A 26 7.08 -0.33 2.43
CA ASP A 26 6.74 1.08 2.62
C ASP A 26 7.41 1.74 3.84
N CYS A 27 8.74 1.57 3.97
CA CYS A 27 9.51 2.10 5.08
C CYS A 27 9.40 3.64 5.23
N MET A 28 8.97 4.32 4.18
CA MET A 28 8.71 5.77 4.17
C MET A 28 7.31 6.13 4.69
N ASN A 29 6.46 5.15 5.00
CA ASN A 29 5.05 5.34 5.33
C ASN A 29 4.36 6.23 4.29
N SER A 30 4.52 5.92 3.02
CA SER A 30 4.00 6.74 1.93
C SER A 30 2.50 6.55 1.77
N ILE A 31 2.00 5.31 1.92
CA ILE A 31 0.58 4.95 1.74
C ILE A 31 -0.34 5.75 2.67
N GLU A 32 0.07 5.97 3.92
CA GLU A 32 -0.73 6.68 4.93
C GLU A 32 -0.33 8.14 5.14
N ARG A 33 0.76 8.61 4.53
CA ARG A 33 1.33 9.95 4.84
C ARG A 33 1.54 10.85 3.64
N ALA A 34 1.27 10.38 2.44
CA ALA A 34 1.42 11.18 1.24
C ALA A 34 0.10 11.32 0.49
N ASP A 35 -0.11 12.48 -0.12
CA ASP A 35 -1.24 12.69 -1.01
C ASP A 35 -1.09 11.85 -2.27
N MET A 36 0.13 11.71 -2.78
CA MET A 36 0.46 10.78 -3.85
C MET A 36 1.66 9.91 -3.44
N SER A 37 1.54 8.61 -3.62
CA SER A 37 2.54 7.61 -3.27
C SER A 37 2.92 6.76 -4.47
N VAL A 38 4.22 6.49 -4.61
CA VAL A 38 4.76 5.58 -5.64
C VAL A 38 5.50 4.45 -4.93
N ILE A 39 5.04 3.23 -5.13
CA ILE A 39 5.56 2.04 -4.43
C ILE A 39 6.18 1.08 -5.45
N GLY A 40 7.45 0.75 -5.27
CA GLY A 40 8.11 -0.26 -6.10
C GLY A 40 7.45 -1.64 -5.97
N THR A 41 7.24 -2.29 -7.10
CA THR A 41 6.64 -3.63 -7.20
C THR A 41 7.20 -4.39 -8.42
N TRP A 42 6.65 -5.55 -8.72
CA TRP A 42 6.94 -6.33 -9.93
C TRP A 42 5.66 -6.99 -10.44
N LYS A 43 5.62 -7.37 -11.71
CA LYS A 43 4.41 -7.92 -12.34
C LYS A 43 4.45 -9.45 -12.43
N ASP A 44 5.59 -10.01 -12.77
CA ASP A 44 5.80 -11.45 -12.95
C ASP A 44 5.85 -12.24 -11.63
N ASP A 45 6.24 -13.50 -11.71
CA ASP A 45 6.23 -14.45 -10.60
C ASP A 45 7.37 -14.20 -9.62
N ILE A 46 7.16 -14.56 -8.35
CA ILE A 46 8.21 -14.65 -7.34
C ILE A 46 9.20 -15.73 -7.77
N LYS A 47 10.48 -15.38 -7.79
CA LYS A 47 11.56 -16.33 -8.06
C LYS A 47 11.87 -17.14 -6.80
N VAL A 48 11.96 -18.46 -6.99
CA VAL A 48 12.20 -19.40 -5.89
C VAL A 48 13.44 -20.22 -6.16
N ASP A 49 14.42 -20.14 -5.26
CA ASP A 49 15.50 -21.11 -5.15
C ASP A 49 15.04 -22.22 -4.18
N GLN A 50 14.58 -23.34 -4.74
CA GLN A 50 14.06 -24.46 -3.96
C GLN A 50 15.12 -25.12 -3.07
N GLU A 51 16.38 -25.16 -3.51
CA GLU A 51 17.45 -25.77 -2.75
C GLU A 51 17.79 -24.93 -1.49
N GLU A 52 17.91 -23.63 -1.65
CA GLU A 52 18.09 -22.72 -0.53
C GLU A 52 16.87 -22.70 0.41
N PHE A 53 15.65 -22.85 -0.15
CA PHE A 53 14.45 -22.93 0.66
C PHE A 53 14.42 -24.23 1.51
N LYS A 54 14.75 -25.40 0.93
CA LYS A 54 14.85 -26.67 1.67
C LYS A 54 15.91 -26.61 2.77
N LYS A 55 17.05 -25.97 2.52
CA LYS A 55 18.05 -25.71 3.58
C LYS A 55 17.48 -24.87 4.71
N TYR A 56 16.69 -23.86 4.38
CA TYR A 56 16.04 -23.01 5.39
C TYR A 56 15.03 -23.82 6.22
N VAL A 57 14.21 -24.68 5.58
CA VAL A 57 13.29 -25.59 6.29
C VAL A 57 14.03 -26.53 7.21
N SER A 58 15.14 -27.13 6.75
CA SER A 58 15.97 -28.02 7.57
C SER A 58 16.57 -27.30 8.79
N LEU A 59 16.94 -26.02 8.64
CA LEU A 59 17.53 -25.21 9.71
C LEU A 59 16.49 -24.76 10.76
N LYS A 60 15.32 -24.33 10.32
CA LYS A 60 14.28 -23.72 11.17
C LYS A 60 13.19 -24.70 11.63
N GLY A 61 13.01 -25.79 10.88
CA GLY A 61 11.93 -26.77 11.06
C GLY A 61 10.64 -26.40 10.33
N ARG A 62 9.92 -27.42 9.87
CA ARG A 62 8.64 -27.26 9.12
C ARG A 62 7.60 -26.42 9.88
N LYS A 63 7.48 -26.67 11.19
CA LYS A 63 6.51 -25.94 12.01
C LYS A 63 6.78 -24.42 11.98
N TYR A 64 8.03 -24.01 12.11
CA TYR A 64 8.40 -22.60 12.06
C TYR A 64 8.05 -21.98 10.70
N VAL A 65 8.33 -22.69 9.60
CA VAL A 65 8.02 -22.23 8.24
C VAL A 65 6.52 -22.09 8.03
N ILE A 66 5.73 -23.06 8.48
CA ILE A 66 4.26 -22.98 8.43
C ILE A 66 3.78 -21.75 9.22
N ASP A 67 4.16 -21.61 10.48
CA ASP A 67 3.70 -20.55 11.38
C ASP A 67 4.12 -19.14 10.94
N ASN A 68 5.28 -18.98 10.31
CA ASN A 68 5.84 -17.66 9.99
C ASN A 68 5.77 -17.27 8.52
N ILE A 69 5.52 -18.20 7.60
CA ILE A 69 5.46 -17.92 6.17
C ILE A 69 4.09 -18.30 5.61
N VAL A 70 3.70 -19.57 5.73
CA VAL A 70 2.48 -20.09 5.10
C VAL A 70 1.23 -19.44 5.70
N THR A 71 1.07 -19.53 7.02
CA THR A 71 -0.12 -19.00 7.71
C THR A 71 -0.19 -17.47 7.75
N ARG A 72 0.93 -16.79 7.49
CA ARG A 72 0.99 -15.33 7.42
C ARG A 72 0.79 -14.77 6.02
N CYS A 73 0.60 -15.63 5.02
CA CYS A 73 0.26 -15.16 3.68
C CYS A 73 -1.17 -14.59 3.68
N PRO A 74 -1.38 -13.31 3.37
CA PRO A 74 -2.70 -12.68 3.49
C PRO A 74 -3.74 -13.24 2.51
N THR A 75 -3.29 -13.86 1.42
CA THR A 75 -4.15 -14.45 0.40
C THR A 75 -4.07 -15.99 0.35
N ASN A 76 -3.39 -16.61 1.31
CA ASN A 76 -3.14 -18.07 1.33
C ASN A 76 -2.48 -18.60 0.04
N ALA A 77 -1.70 -17.76 -0.63
CA ALA A 77 -1.04 -18.09 -1.89
C ALA A 77 0.21 -18.97 -1.73
N ILE A 78 0.55 -19.40 -0.51
CA ILE A 78 1.77 -20.18 -0.23
C ILE A 78 1.40 -21.51 0.41
N SER A 79 2.04 -22.58 -0.06
CA SER A 79 1.97 -23.90 0.56
C SER A 79 3.35 -24.55 0.69
N LEU A 80 3.53 -25.39 1.71
CA LEU A 80 4.72 -26.19 1.94
C LEU A 80 4.43 -27.65 1.58
N ASN A 81 5.13 -28.18 0.59
CA ASN A 81 4.98 -29.56 0.14
C ASN A 81 5.65 -30.57 1.12
N ASP A 82 5.36 -31.85 0.95
CA ASP A 82 5.93 -32.91 1.81
C ASP A 82 7.42 -33.08 1.64
N ASP A 83 7.98 -32.73 0.50
CA ASP A 83 9.41 -32.75 0.19
C ASP A 83 10.16 -31.48 0.62
N ASP A 84 9.55 -30.66 1.47
CA ASP A 84 10.06 -29.36 1.95
C ASP A 84 10.22 -28.28 0.86
N SER A 85 9.69 -28.48 -0.34
CA SER A 85 9.62 -27.43 -1.35
C SER A 85 8.45 -26.47 -1.08
N ILE A 86 8.59 -25.23 -1.52
CA ILE A 86 7.52 -24.22 -1.45
C ILE A 86 6.79 -24.15 -2.79
N ALA A 87 5.47 -24.06 -2.74
CA ALA A 87 4.64 -23.71 -3.89
C ALA A 87 3.99 -22.34 -3.65
N ILE A 88 4.00 -21.49 -4.66
CA ILE A 88 3.43 -20.14 -4.63
C ILE A 88 2.42 -19.99 -5.77
N ASP A 89 1.19 -19.68 -5.42
CA ASP A 89 0.16 -19.27 -6.37
C ASP A 89 0.35 -17.78 -6.69
N ASN A 90 1.08 -17.51 -7.78
CA ASN A 90 1.40 -16.15 -8.17
C ASN A 90 0.20 -15.35 -8.67
N GLN A 91 -0.92 -15.99 -9.06
CA GLN A 91 -2.15 -15.29 -9.45
C GLN A 91 -2.86 -14.68 -8.24
N ASN A 92 -2.81 -15.37 -7.10
CA ASN A 92 -3.39 -14.88 -5.85
C ASN A 92 -2.37 -14.13 -4.96
N CYS A 93 -1.11 -14.02 -5.38
CA CYS A 93 -0.09 -13.31 -4.63
C CYS A 93 -0.23 -11.78 -4.76
N VAL A 94 -0.49 -11.09 -3.66
CA VAL A 94 -0.57 -9.62 -3.58
C VAL A 94 0.78 -8.92 -3.42
N LYS A 95 1.89 -9.63 -3.57
CA LYS A 95 3.27 -9.09 -3.56
C LYS A 95 3.62 -8.26 -2.33
N CYS A 96 3.06 -8.62 -1.17
CA CYS A 96 3.27 -7.94 0.11
C CYS A 96 4.70 -8.06 0.67
N MET A 97 5.56 -8.84 0.04
CA MET A 97 6.97 -9.10 0.40
C MET A 97 7.21 -9.83 1.73
N HIS A 98 6.18 -10.22 2.48
CA HIS A 98 6.39 -10.86 3.78
C HIS A 98 7.30 -12.10 3.69
N CYS A 99 7.01 -13.04 2.79
CA CYS A 99 7.80 -14.25 2.60
C CYS A 99 9.23 -13.95 2.12
N LEU A 100 9.41 -12.96 1.23
CA LEU A 100 10.73 -12.54 0.76
C LEU A 100 11.58 -11.97 1.91
N ASN A 101 10.97 -11.22 2.81
CA ASN A 101 11.66 -10.66 3.98
C ASN A 101 12.09 -11.74 4.99
N VAL A 102 11.31 -12.83 5.09
CA VAL A 102 11.63 -13.96 6.01
C VAL A 102 12.73 -14.86 5.44
N VAL A 103 12.72 -15.12 4.12
CA VAL A 103 13.68 -16.01 3.45
C VAL A 103 14.36 -15.31 2.26
N PRO A 104 15.11 -14.23 2.48
CA PRO A 104 15.65 -13.41 1.40
C PRO A 104 16.74 -14.11 0.55
N LYS A 105 17.24 -15.28 0.98
CA LYS A 105 18.19 -16.07 0.21
C LYS A 105 17.52 -16.99 -0.80
N ALA A 106 16.28 -17.39 -0.56
CA ALA A 106 15.56 -18.33 -1.39
C ALA A 106 14.42 -17.71 -2.21
N LEU A 107 13.87 -16.59 -1.73
CA LEU A 107 12.74 -15.94 -2.37
C LEU A 107 13.11 -14.54 -2.83
N HIS A 108 12.91 -14.25 -4.11
CA HIS A 108 13.26 -12.98 -4.72
C HIS A 108 12.07 -12.41 -5.52
N PRO A 109 11.98 -11.08 -5.65
CA PRO A 109 11.00 -10.47 -6.55
C PRO A 109 11.23 -10.90 -8.00
N GLY A 110 10.22 -10.82 -8.82
CA GLY A 110 10.32 -11.02 -10.25
C GLY A 110 11.22 -9.99 -10.94
N ASP A 111 11.43 -10.18 -12.24
CA ASP A 111 12.29 -9.30 -13.07
C ASP A 111 11.51 -8.14 -13.68
N ASP A 112 10.21 -8.32 -13.95
CA ASP A 112 9.36 -7.29 -14.54
C ASP A 112 8.99 -6.24 -13.48
N LYS A 113 9.97 -5.40 -13.14
CA LYS A 113 9.86 -4.38 -12.10
C LYS A 113 9.15 -3.14 -12.59
N GLY A 114 8.47 -2.48 -11.68
CA GLY A 114 7.75 -1.24 -11.93
C GLY A 114 7.24 -0.65 -10.61
N VAL A 115 6.20 0.15 -10.71
CA VAL A 115 5.61 0.82 -9.56
C VAL A 115 4.10 0.71 -9.55
N THR A 116 3.53 0.80 -8.35
CA THR A 116 2.11 1.07 -8.10
C THR A 116 1.97 2.53 -7.69
N VAL A 117 0.99 3.24 -8.22
CA VAL A 117 0.68 4.62 -7.83
C VAL A 117 -0.59 4.62 -6.98
N LEU A 118 -0.52 5.30 -5.84
CA LEU A 118 -1.64 5.46 -4.91
C LEU A 118 -1.88 6.93 -4.61
N ILE A 119 -3.12 7.29 -4.30
CA ILE A 119 -3.55 8.67 -4.04
C ILE A 119 -4.35 8.78 -2.75
N GLY A 120 -4.27 9.93 -2.09
CA GLY A 120 -5.17 10.34 -1.02
C GLY A 120 -4.77 9.90 0.39
N GLY A 121 -3.53 9.45 0.61
CA GLY A 121 -3.04 9.14 1.95
C GLY A 121 -2.95 10.39 2.83
N LYS A 122 -3.44 10.28 4.08
CA LYS A 122 -3.36 11.34 5.07
C LYS A 122 -3.37 10.76 6.49
N ARG A 123 -2.43 11.18 7.30
CA ARG A 123 -2.41 10.86 8.73
C ARG A 123 -2.47 12.11 9.58
N THR A 124 -3.46 12.20 10.44
CA THR A 124 -3.63 13.30 11.40
C THR A 124 -4.14 12.80 12.75
N LEU A 125 -3.85 13.55 13.81
CA LEU A 125 -4.36 13.23 15.16
C LEU A 125 -5.87 13.41 15.30
N LYS A 126 -6.52 14.20 14.41
CA LYS A 126 -7.94 14.52 14.52
C LYS A 126 -8.86 13.50 13.86
N ILE A 127 -8.47 13.00 12.69
CA ILE A 127 -9.32 12.12 11.87
C ILE A 127 -8.71 10.73 11.65
N GLY A 128 -7.52 10.48 12.22
CA GLY A 128 -6.81 9.22 12.04
C GLY A 128 -6.10 9.09 10.69
N ASP A 129 -6.00 7.89 10.19
CA ASP A 129 -5.26 7.57 8.98
C ASP A 129 -6.20 7.29 7.81
N LEU A 130 -6.05 8.07 6.73
CA LEU A 130 -6.58 7.76 5.43
C LEU A 130 -5.50 7.04 4.63
N MET A 131 -5.77 5.81 4.21
CA MET A 131 -4.85 5.03 3.38
C MET A 131 -4.96 5.48 1.93
N GLY A 132 -3.85 5.53 1.22
CA GLY A 132 -3.86 5.78 -0.23
C GLY A 132 -4.63 4.70 -0.98
N THR A 133 -5.39 5.12 -1.99
CA THR A 133 -6.09 4.22 -2.92
C THR A 133 -5.23 3.99 -4.16
N VAL A 134 -5.14 2.75 -4.64
CA VAL A 134 -4.42 2.43 -5.87
C VAL A 134 -5.17 3.03 -7.07
N ILE A 135 -4.47 3.85 -7.86
CA ILE A 135 -5.00 4.43 -9.11
C ILE A 135 -4.28 3.87 -10.35
N VAL A 136 -3.03 3.43 -10.21
CA VAL A 136 -2.31 2.69 -11.24
C VAL A 136 -1.72 1.44 -10.59
N PRO A 137 -2.30 0.25 -10.85
CA PRO A 137 -1.85 -1.00 -10.21
C PRO A 137 -0.40 -1.36 -10.55
N PHE A 138 0.00 -1.13 -11.79
CA PHE A 138 1.34 -1.36 -12.27
C PHE A 138 1.68 -0.45 -13.45
N MET A 139 2.84 0.19 -13.39
CA MET A 139 3.49 0.83 -14.54
C MET A 139 5.00 0.60 -14.48
N LYS A 140 5.63 0.47 -15.65
CA LYS A 140 7.08 0.39 -15.73
C LYS A 140 7.70 1.77 -15.47
N LEU A 141 8.98 1.76 -15.07
CA LEU A 141 9.83 2.95 -14.99
C LEU A 141 11.22 2.59 -15.55
N ASP A 142 11.27 2.13 -16.79
CA ASP A 142 12.50 1.64 -17.43
C ASP A 142 13.13 2.68 -18.35
N ASN A 143 12.34 3.62 -18.86
CA ASN A 143 12.76 4.60 -19.87
C ASN A 143 12.18 5.99 -19.57
N GLU A 144 12.59 7.00 -20.35
CA GLU A 144 12.16 8.39 -20.17
C GLU A 144 10.65 8.57 -20.35
N GLU A 145 10.03 7.87 -21.30
CA GLU A 145 8.58 7.94 -21.55
C GLU A 145 7.77 7.46 -20.32
N ASP A 146 8.25 6.42 -19.64
CA ASP A 146 7.62 5.92 -18.42
C ASP A 146 7.68 6.97 -17.30
N TYR A 147 8.82 7.67 -17.18
CA TYR A 147 8.96 8.75 -16.20
C TYR A 147 8.11 9.97 -16.56
N GLU A 148 8.05 10.35 -17.82
CA GLU A 148 7.17 11.42 -18.30
C GLU A 148 5.71 11.10 -17.98
N ARG A 149 5.28 9.86 -18.22
CA ARG A 149 3.91 9.44 -17.88
C ARG A 149 3.60 9.52 -16.38
N LEU A 150 4.55 9.16 -15.50
CA LEU A 150 4.39 9.32 -14.07
C LEU A 150 4.30 10.79 -13.65
N VAL A 151 5.11 11.65 -14.26
CA VAL A 151 5.08 13.09 -14.03
C VAL A 151 3.75 13.68 -14.49
N GLU A 152 3.26 13.29 -15.66
CA GLU A 152 1.97 13.70 -16.20
C GLU A 152 0.79 13.36 -15.23
N ILE A 153 0.75 12.13 -14.73
CA ILE A 153 -0.26 11.74 -13.71
C ILE A 153 -0.14 12.61 -12.45
N ALA A 154 1.06 12.98 -12.05
CA ALA A 154 1.26 13.81 -10.88
C ALA A 154 0.84 15.28 -11.13
N GLU A 155 1.13 15.83 -12.30
CA GLU A 155 0.70 17.17 -12.73
C GLU A 155 -0.83 17.25 -12.78
N GLU A 156 -1.48 16.38 -13.52
CA GLU A 156 -2.94 16.30 -13.60
C GLU A 156 -3.60 16.14 -12.22
N THR A 157 -2.97 15.36 -11.34
CA THR A 157 -3.44 15.20 -9.95
C THR A 157 -3.37 16.52 -9.17
N ILE A 158 -2.26 17.26 -9.28
CA ILE A 158 -2.06 18.52 -8.55
C ILE A 158 -2.99 19.59 -9.10
N ASP A 159 -3.11 19.71 -10.42
CA ASP A 159 -3.96 20.69 -11.09
C ASP A 159 -5.43 20.44 -10.75
N PHE A 160 -5.88 19.21 -10.89
CA PHE A 160 -7.25 18.85 -10.53
C PHE A 160 -7.57 19.12 -9.06
N TRP A 161 -6.63 18.79 -8.16
CA TRP A 161 -6.78 19.08 -6.75
C TRP A 161 -6.77 20.60 -6.47
N ALA A 162 -5.89 21.36 -7.12
CA ALA A 162 -5.82 22.80 -6.93
C ALA A 162 -7.12 23.49 -7.35
N ASP A 163 -7.75 23.04 -8.44
CA ASP A 163 -8.98 23.61 -8.98
C ASP A 163 -10.25 23.22 -8.17
N ASN A 164 -10.26 22.05 -7.55
CA ASN A 164 -11.45 21.47 -6.93
C ASN A 164 -11.43 21.42 -5.41
N ALA A 165 -10.26 21.57 -4.76
CA ALA A 165 -10.17 21.50 -3.32
C ALA A 165 -10.65 22.77 -2.62
N LEU A 166 -11.25 22.60 -1.46
CA LEU A 166 -11.55 23.68 -0.54
C LEU A 166 -10.29 24.18 0.17
N GLU A 167 -10.36 25.37 0.77
CA GLU A 167 -9.25 25.92 1.56
C GLU A 167 -8.87 24.95 2.69
N HIS A 168 -7.58 24.64 2.80
CA HIS A 168 -7.00 23.66 3.74
C HIS A 168 -7.45 22.20 3.54
N GLU A 169 -8.06 21.83 2.44
CA GLU A 169 -8.47 20.48 2.11
C GLU A 169 -7.30 19.70 1.45
N ARG A 170 -6.97 18.53 2.00
CA ARG A 170 -6.00 17.62 1.42
C ARG A 170 -6.62 16.83 0.27
N CYS A 171 -5.79 16.34 -0.64
CA CYS A 171 -6.22 15.60 -1.81
C CYS A 171 -7.14 14.40 -1.45
N GLY A 172 -6.79 13.61 -0.43
CA GLY A 172 -7.63 12.49 0.01
C GLY A 172 -8.99 12.90 0.58
N GLU A 173 -9.09 14.05 1.23
CA GLU A 173 -10.36 14.61 1.73
C GLU A 173 -11.23 15.08 0.59
N MET A 174 -10.64 15.76 -0.39
CA MET A 174 -11.33 16.14 -1.61
C MET A 174 -11.91 14.92 -2.34
N ILE A 175 -11.10 13.87 -2.52
CA ILE A 175 -11.55 12.62 -3.18
C ILE A 175 -12.73 11.99 -2.43
N GLU A 176 -12.73 11.99 -1.09
CA GLU A 176 -13.87 11.51 -0.30
C GLU A 176 -15.13 12.37 -0.50
N ARG A 177 -14.97 13.68 -0.67
CA ARG A 177 -16.09 14.60 -0.91
C ARG A 177 -16.67 14.50 -2.31
N ILE A 178 -15.83 14.45 -3.36
CA ILE A 178 -16.29 14.45 -4.76
C ILE A 178 -16.49 13.05 -5.34
N GLY A 179 -15.92 12.01 -4.72
CA GLY A 179 -15.92 10.63 -5.17
C GLY A 179 -14.72 10.26 -6.03
N LEU A 180 -14.25 9.01 -5.86
CA LEU A 180 -13.06 8.50 -6.57
C LEU A 180 -13.24 8.47 -8.10
N VAL A 181 -14.43 8.11 -8.59
CA VAL A 181 -14.71 8.04 -10.03
C VAL A 181 -14.56 9.43 -10.67
N ASN A 182 -15.19 10.45 -10.10
CA ASN A 182 -15.09 11.82 -10.62
C ASN A 182 -13.64 12.32 -10.60
N PHE A 183 -12.87 11.95 -9.59
CA PHE A 183 -11.45 12.28 -9.51
C PHE A 183 -10.64 11.58 -10.62
N LEU A 184 -10.80 10.27 -10.82
CA LEU A 184 -10.07 9.51 -11.84
C LEU A 184 -10.39 9.99 -13.26
N GLU A 185 -11.67 10.25 -13.54
CA GLU A 185 -12.10 10.85 -14.82
C GLU A 185 -11.48 12.23 -15.02
N GLY A 186 -11.42 13.03 -13.95
CA GLY A 186 -10.85 14.38 -13.97
C GLY A 186 -9.36 14.44 -14.25
N ILE A 187 -8.59 13.43 -13.82
CA ILE A 187 -7.15 13.31 -14.08
C ILE A 187 -6.83 12.39 -15.28
N GLY A 188 -7.82 12.00 -16.08
CA GLY A 188 -7.64 11.18 -17.27
C GLY A 188 -7.11 9.76 -17.02
N VAL A 189 -7.32 9.21 -15.82
CA VAL A 189 -6.98 7.82 -15.47
C VAL A 189 -8.19 6.93 -15.68
N GLU A 190 -8.02 5.84 -16.44
CA GLU A 190 -9.10 4.88 -16.69
C GLU A 190 -9.58 4.23 -15.38
N VAL A 191 -10.89 4.21 -15.19
CA VAL A 191 -11.51 3.64 -14.00
C VAL A 191 -11.58 2.12 -14.13
N ASP A 192 -10.79 1.39 -13.33
CA ASP A 192 -10.91 -0.06 -13.20
C ASP A 192 -12.04 -0.40 -12.20
N PRO A 193 -13.00 -1.26 -12.56
CA PRO A 193 -14.07 -1.69 -11.64
C PRO A 193 -13.57 -2.22 -10.29
N ASN A 194 -12.40 -2.83 -10.24
CA ASN A 194 -11.80 -3.32 -8.99
C ASN A 194 -11.37 -2.20 -8.05
N MET A 195 -11.09 -1.00 -8.55
CA MET A 195 -10.73 0.16 -7.72
C MET A 195 -11.96 0.73 -6.98
N VAL A 196 -13.14 0.60 -7.57
CA VAL A 196 -14.39 1.21 -7.07
C VAL A 196 -15.35 0.21 -6.42
N SER A 197 -15.24 -1.09 -6.71
CA SER A 197 -16.08 -2.14 -6.14
C SER A 197 -15.82 -2.39 -4.66
N ASN A 198 -14.60 -2.13 -4.21
CA ASN A 198 -14.21 -2.17 -2.81
C ASN A 198 -13.68 -0.78 -2.42
N PRO A 199 -14.57 0.18 -2.14
CA PRO A 199 -14.16 1.51 -1.78
C PRO A 199 -13.26 1.44 -0.54
N ARG A 200 -12.25 2.30 -0.52
CA ARG A 200 -11.35 2.43 0.60
C ARG A 200 -12.14 2.60 1.90
N GLU A 201 -12.02 1.61 2.77
CA GLU A 201 -12.45 1.79 4.14
C GLU A 201 -11.38 2.60 4.87
N SER A 202 -11.77 3.69 5.51
CA SER A 202 -10.89 4.35 6.46
C SER A 202 -10.60 3.36 7.59
N SER A 203 -9.33 3.14 7.91
CA SER A 203 -8.95 2.35 9.09
C SER A 203 -9.42 2.98 10.41
N TYR A 204 -10.01 4.15 10.32
CA TYR A 204 -10.66 4.91 11.38
C TYR A 204 -12.14 5.14 11.09
N VAL A 205 -12.81 4.20 10.49
CA VAL A 205 -14.26 4.16 10.66
C VAL A 205 -14.46 4.02 12.18
N ARG A 206 -14.85 5.13 12.81
CA ARG A 206 -15.53 5.03 14.10
C ARG A 206 -16.76 4.18 13.84
N THR A 207 -16.66 2.91 14.12
CA THR A 207 -17.86 2.10 14.30
C THR A 207 -18.57 2.71 15.49
N ASP A 208 -19.89 2.73 15.45
CA ASP A 208 -20.71 3.19 16.59
C ASP A 208 -20.35 2.42 17.88
N ASP A 209 -19.66 1.29 17.75
CA ASP A 209 -19.21 0.41 18.81
C ASP A 209 -17.77 0.68 19.30
N TRP A 210 -17.05 1.67 18.78
CA TRP A 210 -15.66 1.95 19.17
C TRP A 210 -15.49 2.20 20.66
N ASP A 211 -16.42 2.94 21.25
CA ASP A 211 -16.38 3.23 22.69
C ASP A 211 -16.60 1.95 23.52
N GLN A 212 -17.42 1.02 23.04
CA GLN A 212 -17.63 -0.29 23.66
C GLN A 212 -16.40 -1.19 23.54
N GLU A 213 -15.72 -1.20 22.39
CA GLU A 213 -14.47 -1.94 22.20
C GLU A 213 -13.34 -1.37 23.06
N ALA A 214 -13.22 -0.06 23.16
CA ALA A 214 -12.27 0.61 24.03
C ALA A 214 -12.54 0.25 25.51
N GLN A 215 -13.80 0.25 25.94
CA GLN A 215 -14.20 -0.13 27.29
C GLN A 215 -13.80 -1.57 27.60
N LYS A 216 -14.08 -2.52 26.74
CA LYS A 216 -13.67 -3.93 26.89
C LYS A 216 -12.15 -4.08 27.04
N TRP A 217 -11.38 -3.24 26.34
CA TRP A 217 -9.92 -3.25 26.43
C TRP A 217 -9.44 -2.75 27.80
N TYR A 218 -10.02 -1.68 28.33
CA TYR A 218 -9.71 -1.16 29.65
C TYR A 218 -10.05 -2.16 30.75
N GLU A 219 -11.21 -2.79 30.69
CA GLU A 219 -11.63 -3.83 31.66
C GLU A 219 -10.65 -5.01 31.66
N ARG A 220 -10.15 -5.47 30.51
CA ARG A 220 -9.11 -6.51 30.40
C ARG A 220 -7.78 -6.08 30.99
N ALA A 221 -7.41 -4.81 30.80
CA ALA A 221 -6.16 -4.26 31.32
C ALA A 221 -6.20 -4.16 32.86
N ASP A 222 -7.32 -3.76 33.43
CA ASP A 222 -7.49 -3.65 34.88
C ASP A 222 -7.57 -5.02 35.53
N ALA A 223 -8.28 -5.99 34.94
CA ALA A 223 -8.32 -7.37 35.44
C ALA A 223 -6.95 -8.05 35.49
N LYS A 224 -5.99 -7.63 34.66
CA LYS A 224 -4.61 -8.13 34.71
C LYS A 224 -3.77 -7.49 35.82
N LYS A 225 -4.13 -6.30 36.29
CA LYS A 225 -3.43 -5.65 37.41
C LYS A 225 -3.82 -6.28 38.75
N ASP A 226 -5.05 -6.79 38.87
CA ASP A 226 -5.56 -7.43 40.11
C ASP A 226 -5.07 -8.87 40.28
N THR A 227 -4.42 -9.44 39.27
CA THR A 227 -3.87 -10.82 39.26
C THR A 227 -2.34 -10.88 39.31
N ALA A 228 -1.65 -9.75 39.41
CA ALA A 228 -0.20 -9.60 39.51
C ALA A 228 0.21 -9.10 40.89
#